data_4323b5601e0086571d1505f34ff96d18
#
_entry.id   4323b5601e0086571d1505f34ff96d18
#
_cell.length_a   1.000
_cell.length_b   1.000
_cell.length_c   1.000
_cell.angle_alpha   90.00
_cell.angle_beta   90.00
_cell.angle_gamma   90.00
#
_symmetry.space_group_name_H-M   'P 1'
#
loop_
_entity.id
_entity.type
_entity.pdbx_description
1 polymer ?
#
loop_
_entity_poly.entity_id
_entity_poly.type
_entity_poly.pdbx_seq_one_letter_code
_entity_poly.pdbx_strand_id
1 'polypeptide(L)'
;KGVLYTRLAGAASAVEAAAKLFGGDTLESAESFWQGVADQRHSFFANEEPLWRFSINSKSDAFDLSGHALIDWGGAQRWYSGEYDWQQMVDLANSSGGQVSLYRGGERSNEVMHPQSKSVQLLQQRLKASFDPAGTFNPGRVYSWL
;
A
#
# COMPACT_ATOMS: atom_id res chain seq x y z
N LYS A 1 15.07 -0.38 13.90
CA LYS A 1 15.15 1.10 13.90
C LYS A 1 14.82 1.57 12.48
N GLY A 2 13.82 2.45 12.31
CA GLY A 2 13.44 2.99 11.01
C GLY A 2 13.96 4.43 10.84
N VAL A 3 13.89 4.94 9.60
CA VAL A 3 14.15 6.34 9.25
C VAL A 3 12.82 6.96 8.84
N LEU A 4 12.52 8.16 9.38
CA LEU A 4 11.35 8.94 9.00
C LEU A 4 11.78 10.01 7.99
N TYR A 5 11.14 10.03 6.84
CA TYR A 5 11.28 11.09 5.85
C TYR A 5 10.05 11.98 5.87
N THR A 6 10.24 13.29 6.00
CA THR A 6 9.14 14.26 6.01
C THR A 6 9.34 15.26 4.88
N ARG A 7 8.31 15.43 4.05
CA ARG A 7 8.29 16.45 3.01
C ARG A 7 7.61 17.71 3.52
N LEU A 8 8.30 18.82 3.46
CA LEU A 8 7.76 20.15 3.77
C LEU A 8 7.61 20.95 2.47
N ALA A 9 6.46 21.58 2.29
CA ALA A 9 6.19 22.44 1.15
C ALA A 9 5.36 23.66 1.55
N GLY A 10 5.65 24.80 0.95
CA GLY A 10 4.97 26.07 1.25
C GLY A 10 5.88 27.29 1.07
N ALA A 11 5.54 28.40 1.72
CA ALA A 11 6.38 29.60 1.74
C ALA A 11 7.74 29.30 2.43
N ALA A 12 8.83 29.86 1.91
CA ALA A 12 10.19 29.56 2.39
C ALA A 12 10.34 29.74 3.92
N SER A 13 9.85 30.85 4.47
CA SER A 13 9.91 31.10 5.90
C SER A 13 9.14 30.06 6.75
N ALA A 14 8.00 29.58 6.24
CA ALA A 14 7.23 28.56 6.93
C ALA A 14 7.93 27.19 6.89
N VAL A 15 8.54 26.84 5.75
CA VAL A 15 9.33 25.61 5.60
C VAL A 15 10.56 25.64 6.50
N GLU A 16 11.29 26.76 6.57
CA GLU A 16 12.44 26.92 7.48
C GLU A 16 12.04 26.80 8.95
N ALA A 17 10.94 27.43 9.35
CA ALA A 17 10.44 27.34 10.73
C ALA A 17 10.03 25.90 11.08
N ALA A 18 9.32 25.22 10.19
CA ALA A 18 8.92 23.83 10.37
C ALA A 18 10.13 22.89 10.43
N ALA A 19 11.12 23.07 9.53
CA ALA A 19 12.34 22.26 9.53
C ALA A 19 13.12 22.38 10.84
N LYS A 20 13.23 23.59 11.39
CA LYS A 20 13.85 23.81 12.72
C LYS A 20 13.09 23.09 13.84
N LEU A 21 11.76 23.08 13.76
CA LEU A 21 10.92 22.42 14.78
C LEU A 21 11.02 20.90 14.70
N PHE A 22 11.01 20.32 13.50
CA PHE A 22 11.14 18.87 13.30
C PHE A 22 12.55 18.38 13.61
N GLY A 23 13.57 19.19 13.34
CA GLY A 23 14.97 18.76 13.45
C GLY A 23 15.35 17.73 12.37
N GLY A 24 16.45 17.01 12.59
CA GLY A 24 16.97 16.03 11.65
C GLY A 24 17.83 16.64 10.56
N ASP A 25 18.18 15.81 9.56
CA ASP A 25 19.06 16.18 8.46
C ASP A 25 18.26 16.52 7.20
N THR A 26 18.72 17.50 6.43
CA THR A 26 18.13 17.85 5.15
C THR A 26 18.60 16.86 4.07
N LEU A 27 17.66 16.30 3.32
CA LEU A 27 17.95 15.42 2.19
C LEU A 27 18.28 16.25 0.95
N GLU A 28 19.55 16.24 0.51
CA GLU A 28 20.03 17.03 -0.62
C GLU A 28 19.33 16.69 -1.95
N SER A 29 19.02 15.41 -2.19
CA SER A 29 18.36 14.91 -3.40
C SER A 29 16.87 14.60 -3.17
N ALA A 30 16.17 15.46 -2.45
CA ALA A 30 14.79 15.25 -2.03
C ALA A 30 13.82 14.98 -3.21
N GLU A 31 13.97 15.70 -4.33
CA GLU A 31 13.11 15.53 -5.50
C GLU A 31 13.24 14.12 -6.10
N SER A 32 14.47 13.68 -6.35
CA SER A 32 14.73 12.35 -6.92
C SER A 32 14.33 11.23 -5.94
N PHE A 33 14.48 11.44 -4.63
CA PHE A 33 14.02 10.51 -3.61
C PHE A 33 12.49 10.34 -3.66
N TRP A 34 11.74 11.44 -3.61
CA TRP A 34 10.27 11.36 -3.63
C TRP A 34 9.73 10.86 -4.96
N GLN A 35 10.37 11.22 -6.07
CA GLN A 35 10.04 10.64 -7.37
C GLN A 35 10.32 9.14 -7.41
N GLY A 36 11.44 8.70 -6.84
CA GLY A 36 11.79 7.28 -6.72
C GLY A 36 10.77 6.48 -5.90
N VAL A 37 10.25 7.06 -4.82
CA VAL A 37 9.17 6.43 -4.02
C VAL A 37 7.87 6.38 -4.84
N ALA A 38 7.48 7.49 -5.47
CA ALA A 38 6.26 7.58 -6.27
C ALA A 38 6.25 6.59 -7.45
N ASP A 39 7.38 6.45 -8.12
CA ASP A 39 7.56 5.56 -9.28
C ASP A 39 7.93 4.12 -8.89
N GLN A 40 7.99 3.80 -7.59
CA GLN A 40 8.45 2.51 -7.07
C GLN A 40 9.86 2.13 -7.53
N ARG A 41 10.74 3.12 -7.73
CA ARG A 41 12.17 2.94 -8.06
C ARG A 41 13.10 3.06 -6.83
N HIS A 42 12.56 3.39 -5.67
CA HIS A 42 13.30 3.38 -4.42
C HIS A 42 13.82 1.97 -4.12
N SER A 43 14.98 1.85 -3.50
CA SER A 43 15.66 0.57 -3.21
C SER A 43 14.77 -0.45 -2.49
N PHE A 44 13.81 -0.01 -1.69
CA PHE A 44 12.82 -0.87 -1.07
C PHE A 44 12.04 -1.72 -2.08
N PHE A 45 11.74 -1.19 -3.26
CA PHE A 45 10.98 -1.88 -4.31
C PHE A 45 11.85 -2.70 -5.27
N ALA A 46 13.18 -2.64 -5.14
CA ALA A 46 14.12 -3.26 -6.06
C ALA A 46 14.34 -4.76 -5.85
N ASN A 47 13.81 -5.33 -4.74
CA ASN A 47 13.92 -6.77 -4.46
C ASN A 47 12.88 -7.58 -5.26
N GLU A 48 13.12 -8.88 -5.39
CA GLU A 48 12.26 -9.83 -6.10
C GLU A 48 11.26 -10.55 -5.17
N GLU A 49 11.31 -10.30 -3.88
CA GLU A 49 10.40 -10.88 -2.91
C GLU A 49 8.95 -10.47 -3.17
N PRO A 50 7.98 -11.29 -2.73
CA PRO A 50 6.58 -10.90 -2.77
C PRO A 50 6.34 -9.55 -2.08
N LEU A 51 5.62 -8.67 -2.76
CA LEU A 51 5.32 -7.33 -2.28
C LEU A 51 3.84 -7.23 -1.90
N TRP A 52 3.59 -6.92 -0.66
CA TRP A 52 2.27 -6.76 -0.08
C TRP A 52 1.94 -5.30 0.15
N ARG A 53 0.74 -4.91 -0.24
CA ARG A 53 0.24 -3.55 -0.06
C ARG A 53 -0.97 -3.56 0.87
N PHE A 54 -0.85 -2.84 1.97
CA PHE A 54 -1.96 -2.56 2.88
C PHE A 54 -2.49 -1.16 2.67
N SER A 55 -3.82 -1.02 2.75
CA SER A 55 -4.52 0.25 2.89
C SER A 55 -5.39 0.12 4.15
N ILE A 56 -4.96 0.73 5.25
CA ILE A 56 -5.50 0.51 6.61
C ILE A 56 -5.69 1.83 7.36
N ASN A 57 -6.23 1.75 8.55
CA ASN A 57 -6.32 2.91 9.42
C ASN A 57 -4.89 3.40 9.75
N SER A 58 -4.64 4.69 9.52
CA SER A 58 -3.31 5.32 9.76
C SER A 58 -2.83 5.23 11.20
N LYS A 59 -3.75 5.07 12.15
CA LYS A 59 -3.46 4.95 13.60
C LYS A 59 -3.22 3.50 14.05
N SER A 60 -3.33 2.53 13.16
CA SER A 60 -3.05 1.12 13.51
C SER A 60 -1.59 0.94 13.91
N ASP A 61 -1.36 0.08 14.88
CA ASP A 61 -0.01 -0.27 15.34
C ASP A 61 0.84 -0.85 14.19
N ALA A 62 2.15 -0.79 14.35
CA ALA A 62 3.07 -1.45 13.43
C ALA A 62 2.90 -2.97 13.51
N PHE A 63 2.96 -3.63 12.36
CA PHE A 63 2.91 -5.09 12.31
C PHE A 63 4.27 -5.67 12.71
N ASP A 64 4.23 -6.71 13.52
CA ASP A 64 5.42 -7.51 13.84
C ASP A 64 5.61 -8.58 12.77
N LEU A 65 6.13 -8.14 11.63
CA LEU A 65 6.46 -8.98 10.49
C LEU A 65 7.96 -8.93 10.25
N SER A 66 8.55 -10.10 9.98
CA SER A 66 9.94 -10.19 9.52
C SER A 66 10.05 -9.59 8.11
N GLY A 67 11.22 -9.04 7.76
CA GLY A 67 11.45 -8.47 6.43
C GLY A 67 11.49 -6.94 6.41
N HIS A 68 11.27 -6.38 5.23
CA HIS A 68 11.37 -4.95 5.00
C HIS A 68 9.99 -4.30 4.91
N ALA A 69 9.85 -3.14 5.55
CA ALA A 69 8.62 -2.37 5.52
C ALA A 69 8.88 -0.92 5.05
N LEU A 70 7.94 -0.39 4.26
CA LEU A 70 7.86 1.01 3.92
C LEU A 70 6.44 1.50 4.24
N ILE A 71 6.37 2.54 5.09
CA ILE A 71 5.10 3.12 5.54
C ILE A 71 4.98 4.49 4.90
N ASP A 72 3.86 4.73 4.23
CA ASP A 72 3.57 5.94 3.49
C ASP A 72 2.15 6.46 3.80
N TRP A 73 1.77 7.60 3.22
CA TRP A 73 0.48 8.25 3.41
C TRP A 73 0.10 8.45 4.89
N GLY A 74 1.10 8.88 5.70
CA GLY A 74 0.89 9.12 7.12
C GLY A 74 0.49 7.87 7.90
N GLY A 75 0.89 6.68 7.43
CA GLY A 75 0.62 5.40 8.08
C GLY A 75 -0.53 4.59 7.46
N ALA A 76 -1.29 5.19 6.53
CA ALA A 76 -2.44 4.52 5.91
C ALA A 76 -2.06 3.53 4.81
N GLN A 77 -0.97 3.79 4.09
CA GLN A 77 -0.43 2.84 3.13
C GLN A 77 0.83 2.20 3.70
N ARG A 78 0.86 0.87 3.71
CA ARG A 78 2.02 0.12 4.18
C ARG A 78 2.40 -0.94 3.18
N TRP A 79 3.68 -1.02 2.92
CA TRP A 79 4.29 -2.00 2.06
C TRP A 79 5.15 -2.94 2.89
N TYR A 80 5.02 -4.23 2.64
CA TYR A 80 5.86 -5.26 3.25
C TYR A 80 6.43 -6.14 2.14
N SER A 81 7.72 -6.43 2.21
CA SER A 81 8.41 -7.31 1.29
C SER A 81 8.83 -8.58 2.04
N GLY A 82 8.43 -9.74 1.53
CA GLY A 82 8.72 -11.04 2.11
C GLY A 82 7.66 -12.08 1.83
N GLU A 83 7.99 -13.33 2.16
CA GLU A 83 7.06 -14.47 2.09
C GLU A 83 6.19 -14.51 3.35
N TYR A 84 4.88 -14.36 3.17
CA TYR A 84 3.91 -14.40 4.26
C TYR A 84 2.71 -15.25 3.86
N ASP A 85 2.04 -15.83 4.85
CA ASP A 85 0.78 -16.55 4.67
C ASP A 85 -0.35 -15.56 4.30
N TRP A 86 -1.14 -15.90 3.28
CA TRP A 86 -2.25 -15.07 2.81
C TRP A 86 -3.27 -14.76 3.91
N GLN A 87 -3.66 -15.78 4.69
CA GLN A 87 -4.66 -15.58 5.73
C GLN A 87 -4.15 -14.67 6.85
N GLN A 88 -2.88 -14.84 7.23
CA GLN A 88 -2.23 -13.93 8.18
C GLN A 88 -2.31 -12.48 7.72
N MET A 89 -2.02 -12.22 6.45
CA MET A 89 -2.05 -10.85 5.90
C MET A 89 -3.48 -10.29 5.84
N VAL A 90 -4.47 -11.11 5.51
CA VAL A 90 -5.90 -10.74 5.54
C VAL A 90 -6.34 -10.40 6.97
N ASP A 91 -5.96 -11.20 7.96
CA ASP A 91 -6.34 -10.99 9.36
C ASP A 91 -5.71 -9.71 9.93
N LEU A 92 -4.47 -9.40 9.59
CA LEU A 92 -3.81 -8.14 9.93
C LEU A 92 -4.53 -6.94 9.32
N ALA A 93 -4.96 -7.03 8.06
CA ALA A 93 -5.72 -5.98 7.41
C ALA A 93 -7.08 -5.77 8.07
N ASN A 94 -7.80 -6.85 8.36
CA ASN A 94 -9.11 -6.81 9.03
C ASN A 94 -9.02 -6.16 10.42
N SER A 95 -8.06 -6.59 11.25
CA SER A 95 -7.86 -6.04 12.60
C SER A 95 -7.47 -4.56 12.57
N SER A 96 -6.89 -4.11 11.47
CA SER A 96 -6.47 -2.72 11.24
C SER A 96 -7.51 -1.88 10.48
N GLY A 97 -8.72 -2.41 10.27
CA GLY A 97 -9.82 -1.72 9.61
C GLY A 97 -9.56 -1.38 8.15
N GLY A 98 -8.92 -2.29 7.40
CA GLY A 98 -8.56 -2.02 6.02
C GLY A 98 -8.46 -3.26 5.14
N GLN A 99 -7.62 -3.17 4.14
CA GLN A 99 -7.47 -4.17 3.08
C GLN A 99 -6.00 -4.45 2.77
N VAL A 100 -5.72 -5.64 2.25
CA VAL A 100 -4.40 -6.05 1.77
C VAL A 100 -4.49 -6.59 0.35
N SER A 101 -3.41 -6.51 -0.38
CA SER A 101 -3.24 -7.22 -1.65
C SER A 101 -1.83 -7.74 -1.80
N LEU A 102 -1.69 -8.91 -2.43
CA LEU A 102 -0.42 -9.35 -2.97
C LEU A 102 -0.16 -8.57 -4.27
N TYR A 103 0.58 -7.47 -4.13
CA TYR A 103 0.76 -6.50 -5.21
C TYR A 103 1.66 -7.03 -6.33
N ARG A 104 2.76 -7.71 -5.98
CA ARG A 104 3.74 -8.24 -6.93
C ARG A 104 4.40 -9.51 -6.37
N GLY A 105 4.78 -10.43 -7.27
CA GLY A 105 5.45 -11.67 -6.90
C GLY A 105 4.55 -12.66 -6.16
N GLY A 106 5.17 -13.67 -5.55
CA GLY A 106 4.51 -14.70 -4.77
C GLY A 106 3.58 -15.63 -5.56
N GLU A 107 2.82 -16.45 -4.83
CA GLU A 107 1.83 -17.36 -5.42
C GLU A 107 0.56 -16.57 -5.82
N ARG A 108 0.25 -16.56 -7.11
CA ARG A 108 -0.84 -15.77 -7.70
C ARG A 108 -1.90 -16.61 -8.41
N SER A 109 -1.91 -17.92 -8.21
CA SER A 109 -2.95 -18.81 -8.77
C SER A 109 -4.32 -18.62 -8.10
N ASN A 110 -4.33 -18.03 -6.92
CA ASN A 110 -5.52 -17.73 -6.13
C ASN A 110 -5.83 -16.22 -6.13
N GLU A 111 -6.87 -15.84 -5.36
CA GLU A 111 -7.19 -14.41 -5.14
C GLU A 111 -6.00 -13.68 -4.51
N VAL A 112 -5.65 -12.55 -5.10
CA VAL A 112 -4.54 -11.68 -4.64
C VAL A 112 -5.04 -10.36 -4.04
N MET A 113 -6.34 -10.13 -4.09
CA MET A 113 -7.00 -8.95 -3.52
C MET A 113 -7.76 -9.33 -2.26
N HIS A 114 -7.84 -8.41 -1.31
CA HIS A 114 -8.54 -8.61 -0.04
C HIS A 114 -9.98 -9.12 -0.24
N PRO A 115 -10.41 -10.16 0.48
CA PRO A 115 -11.77 -10.69 0.36
C PRO A 115 -12.82 -9.63 0.65
N GLN A 116 -13.85 -9.56 -0.18
CA GLN A 116 -14.94 -8.59 -0.02
C GLN A 116 -16.14 -9.23 0.68
N SER A 117 -16.88 -8.44 1.45
CA SER A 117 -18.15 -8.89 2.02
C SER A 117 -19.17 -9.22 0.91
N LYS A 118 -20.11 -10.12 1.18
CA LYS A 118 -21.16 -10.51 0.21
C LYS A 118 -21.96 -9.31 -0.33
N SER A 119 -22.24 -8.32 0.51
CA SER A 119 -22.93 -7.11 0.09
C SER A 119 -22.11 -6.28 -0.88
N VAL A 120 -20.80 -6.14 -0.64
CA VAL A 120 -19.90 -5.43 -1.57
C VAL A 120 -19.75 -6.21 -2.87
N GLN A 121 -19.62 -7.54 -2.82
CA GLN A 121 -19.57 -8.39 -4.03
C GLN A 121 -20.81 -8.18 -4.89
N LEU A 122 -22.02 -8.26 -4.30
CA LEU A 122 -23.27 -8.04 -5.03
C LEU A 122 -23.36 -6.64 -5.65
N LEU A 123 -22.88 -5.61 -4.92
CA LEU A 123 -22.84 -4.25 -5.46
C LEU A 123 -21.90 -4.15 -6.66
N GLN A 124 -20.69 -4.69 -6.54
CA GLN A 124 -19.72 -4.68 -7.63
C GLN A 124 -20.20 -5.46 -8.86
N GLN A 125 -20.83 -6.62 -8.66
CA GLN A 125 -21.44 -7.40 -9.75
C GLN A 125 -22.55 -6.62 -10.47
N ARG A 126 -23.42 -5.92 -9.74
CA ARG A 126 -24.47 -5.08 -10.33
C ARG A 126 -23.87 -3.90 -11.12
N LEU A 127 -22.85 -3.26 -10.58
CA LEU A 127 -22.12 -2.20 -11.28
C LEU A 127 -21.46 -2.74 -12.55
N LYS A 128 -20.78 -3.87 -12.45
CA LYS A 128 -20.17 -4.54 -13.61
C LYS A 128 -21.21 -4.84 -14.70
N ALA A 129 -22.32 -5.46 -14.33
CA ALA A 129 -23.40 -5.78 -15.27
C ALA A 129 -24.03 -4.54 -15.93
N SER A 130 -24.07 -3.40 -15.20
CA SER A 130 -24.60 -2.14 -15.73
C SER A 130 -23.64 -1.47 -16.73
N PHE A 131 -22.33 -1.50 -16.49
CA PHE A 131 -21.34 -0.85 -17.35
C PHE A 131 -20.77 -1.77 -18.44
N ASP A 132 -20.80 -3.06 -18.21
CA ASP A 132 -20.27 -4.08 -19.10
C ASP A 132 -21.24 -5.29 -19.18
N PRO A 133 -22.43 -5.09 -19.74
CA PRO A 133 -23.46 -6.12 -19.79
C PRO A 133 -23.05 -7.36 -20.62
N ALA A 134 -22.09 -7.20 -21.52
CA ALA A 134 -21.54 -8.30 -22.32
C ALA A 134 -20.38 -9.05 -21.63
N GLY A 135 -19.89 -8.57 -20.48
CA GLY A 135 -18.80 -9.18 -19.73
C GLY A 135 -17.46 -9.22 -20.48
N THR A 136 -17.20 -8.22 -21.33
CA THR A 136 -16.03 -8.20 -22.21
C THR A 136 -14.78 -7.61 -21.56
N PHE A 137 -14.93 -6.76 -20.52
CA PHE A 137 -13.81 -6.05 -19.91
C PHE A 137 -13.24 -6.81 -18.71
N ASN A 138 -12.03 -7.35 -18.87
CA ASN A 138 -11.23 -7.96 -17.79
C ASN A 138 -11.99 -8.95 -16.89
N PRO A 139 -12.75 -9.93 -17.41
CA PRO A 139 -13.48 -10.89 -16.60
C PRO A 139 -12.52 -11.68 -15.72
N GLY A 140 -12.84 -11.78 -14.41
CA GLY A 140 -12.04 -12.52 -13.44
C GLY A 140 -10.66 -11.95 -13.11
N ARG A 141 -10.30 -10.75 -13.60
CA ARG A 141 -8.94 -10.22 -13.42
C ARG A 141 -8.67 -9.68 -12.01
N VAL A 142 -9.63 -9.07 -11.37
CA VAL A 142 -9.50 -8.50 -10.02
C VAL A 142 -9.97 -9.51 -8.99
N TYR A 143 -11.12 -10.09 -9.24
CA TYR A 143 -11.72 -11.18 -8.46
C TYR A 143 -12.27 -12.21 -9.43
N SER A 144 -12.14 -13.51 -9.08
CA SER A 144 -12.62 -14.62 -9.92
C SER A 144 -14.13 -14.56 -10.19
N TRP A 145 -14.90 -13.91 -9.32
CA TRP A 145 -16.35 -13.74 -9.41
C TRP A 145 -16.79 -12.44 -10.11
N LEU A 146 -15.89 -11.60 -10.60
CA LEU A 146 -16.17 -10.31 -11.28
C LEU A 146 -15.76 -10.35 -12.78
#